data_b9ea854f52b7356ea03e4ad51e9c6a72
#
_entry.id   b9ea854f52b7356ea03e4ad51e9c6a72
#
_cell.length_a   1.000
_cell.length_b   1.000
_cell.length_c   1.000
_cell.angle_alpha   90.00
_cell.angle_beta   90.00
_cell.angle_gamma   90.00
#
_symmetry.space_group_name_H-M   'P 1'
#
loop_
_entity.id
_entity.type
_entity.pdbx_description
1 polymer ?
#
loop_
_entity_poly.entity_id
_entity_poly.type
_entity_poly.pdbx_seq_one_letter_code
_entity_poly.pdbx_strand_id
1 'polypeptide(L)'
;VGEYKQDLKAIEAVRAKYEERLVTADAAGILGDQELRDYTVKSAKVLFGDNCAACHGGGGQGGPNYPVLADDDWLYGGDINTIQASIANGRMGMMPAKAGVELSEAEIDQLANAIAQGQPTSTPLFMEKGCFACHGMDGKGMQALGGANLTDGIWRFSGTVEGIKYTITHGVNDPSDPESRNAVMPTFGNTKLSETDIKKLAVYVHQLGGGQ
;
A
#
# COMPACT_ATOMS: atom_id res chain seq x y z
N VAL A 1 2.07 44.28 -14.78
CA VAL A 1 1.30 43.29 -15.60
C VAL A 1 2.19 42.63 -16.66
N GLY A 2 3.17 43.32 -17.24
CA GLY A 2 4.10 42.76 -18.24
C GLY A 2 5.12 41.81 -17.64
N GLU A 3 5.73 42.17 -16.54
CA GLU A 3 6.76 41.41 -15.82
C GLU A 3 6.21 40.08 -15.31
N TYR A 4 5.04 40.11 -14.66
CA TYR A 4 4.35 38.90 -14.20
C TYR A 4 4.07 37.89 -15.32
N LYS A 5 3.67 38.37 -16.50
CA LYS A 5 3.44 37.50 -17.68
C LYS A 5 4.73 36.90 -18.24
N GLN A 6 5.85 37.63 -18.15
CA GLN A 6 7.16 37.10 -18.55
C GLN A 6 7.66 36.04 -17.58
N ASP A 7 7.50 36.25 -16.27
CA ASP A 7 7.88 35.30 -15.24
C ASP A 7 7.07 34.00 -15.35
N LEU A 8 5.75 34.12 -15.59
CA LEU A 8 4.90 32.94 -15.81
C LEU A 8 5.36 32.15 -17.05
N LYS A 9 5.66 32.79 -18.16
CA LYS A 9 6.17 32.11 -19.36
C LYS A 9 7.50 31.42 -19.13
N ALA A 10 8.40 32.03 -18.36
CA ALA A 10 9.69 31.42 -18.01
C ALA A 10 9.49 30.18 -17.15
N ILE A 11 8.60 30.25 -16.17
CA ILE A 11 8.25 29.09 -15.32
C ILE A 11 7.62 27.96 -16.13
N GLU A 12 6.68 28.30 -17.03
CA GLU A 12 6.02 27.34 -17.93
C GLU A 12 7.03 26.67 -18.87
N ALA A 13 7.99 27.41 -19.43
CA ALA A 13 9.03 26.86 -20.29
C ALA A 13 9.95 25.88 -19.54
N VAL A 14 10.31 26.20 -18.29
CA VAL A 14 11.10 25.28 -17.44
C VAL A 14 10.30 24.03 -17.12
N ARG A 15 9.02 24.17 -16.75
CA ARG A 15 8.14 23.02 -16.49
C ARG A 15 7.99 22.14 -17.71
N ALA A 16 7.73 22.71 -18.88
CA ALA A 16 7.54 21.98 -20.13
C ALA A 16 8.72 21.05 -20.43
N LYS A 17 9.96 21.53 -20.20
CA LYS A 17 11.17 20.71 -20.37
C LYS A 17 11.19 19.45 -19.51
N TYR A 18 10.75 19.54 -18.24
CA TYR A 18 10.68 18.37 -17.36
C TYR A 18 9.50 17.48 -17.71
N GLU A 19 8.33 18.06 -17.98
CA GLU A 19 7.13 17.29 -18.33
C GLU A 19 7.34 16.47 -19.61
N GLU A 20 8.03 17.01 -20.62
CA GLU A 20 8.38 16.28 -21.84
C GLU A 20 9.30 15.06 -21.54
N ARG A 21 10.28 15.22 -20.66
CA ARG A 21 11.14 14.12 -20.21
C ARG A 21 10.35 13.06 -19.44
N LEU A 22 9.38 13.46 -18.61
CA LEU A 22 8.54 12.56 -17.83
C LEU A 22 7.60 11.71 -18.70
N VAL A 23 7.17 12.22 -19.85
CA VAL A 23 6.36 11.44 -20.79
C VAL A 23 7.13 10.22 -21.31
N THR A 24 8.42 10.40 -21.63
CA THR A 24 9.26 9.37 -22.24
C THR A 24 9.98 8.48 -21.24
N ALA A 25 10.33 8.97 -20.06
CA ALA A 25 10.99 8.20 -19.02
C ALA A 25 10.03 7.22 -18.34
N ASP A 26 10.51 6.04 -17.99
CA ASP A 26 9.84 5.16 -17.04
C ASP A 26 10.12 5.57 -15.59
N ALA A 27 9.39 5.00 -14.64
CA ALA A 27 9.51 5.38 -13.24
C ALA A 27 10.91 5.07 -12.66
N ALA A 28 11.56 3.99 -13.09
CA ALA A 28 12.91 3.64 -12.67
C ALA A 28 13.95 4.64 -13.22
N GLY A 29 13.80 5.04 -14.49
CA GLY A 29 14.62 6.09 -15.10
C GLY A 29 14.50 7.44 -14.41
N ILE A 30 13.28 7.80 -13.97
CA ILE A 30 13.04 9.02 -13.17
C ILE A 30 13.79 8.93 -11.83
N LEU A 31 13.74 7.79 -11.14
CA LEU A 31 14.47 7.59 -9.88
C LEU A 31 15.99 7.70 -10.05
N GLY A 32 16.53 7.21 -11.16
CA GLY A 32 17.96 7.25 -11.47
C GLY A 32 18.49 8.64 -11.84
N ASP A 33 17.63 9.54 -12.28
CA ASP A 33 17.99 10.91 -12.66
C ASP A 33 17.66 11.88 -11.52
N GLN A 34 18.67 12.36 -10.82
CA GLN A 34 18.49 13.21 -9.64
C GLN A 34 17.66 14.47 -9.94
N GLU A 35 17.95 15.17 -11.03
CA GLU A 35 17.26 16.42 -11.38
C GLU A 35 15.77 16.16 -11.69
N LEU A 36 15.51 15.12 -12.47
CA LEU A 36 14.15 14.73 -12.85
C LEU A 36 13.36 14.20 -11.66
N ARG A 37 14.00 13.42 -10.78
CA ARG A 37 13.41 12.93 -9.53
C ARG A 37 13.02 14.08 -8.60
N ASP A 38 13.92 15.04 -8.39
CA ASP A 38 13.66 16.19 -7.51
C ASP A 38 12.50 17.05 -8.02
N TYR A 39 12.43 17.26 -9.35
CA TYR A 39 11.29 17.92 -9.97
C TYR A 39 10.01 17.11 -9.76
N THR A 40 10.07 15.80 -10.00
CA THR A 40 8.93 14.90 -9.90
C THR A 40 8.34 14.89 -8.49
N VAL A 41 9.18 14.72 -7.46
CA VAL A 41 8.76 14.73 -6.06
C VAL A 41 8.05 16.03 -5.69
N LYS A 42 8.60 17.18 -6.10
CA LYS A 42 7.99 18.49 -5.83
C LYS A 42 6.65 18.66 -6.55
N SER A 43 6.56 18.25 -7.82
CA SER A 43 5.35 18.40 -8.63
C SER A 43 4.26 17.40 -8.24
N ALA A 44 4.62 16.19 -7.81
CA ALA A 44 3.68 15.16 -7.40
C ALA A 44 3.04 15.41 -6.03
N LYS A 45 3.61 16.27 -5.19
CA LYS A 45 3.09 16.55 -3.85
C LYS A 45 1.63 17.03 -3.87
N VAL A 46 1.26 17.85 -4.83
CA VAL A 46 -0.13 18.33 -4.99
C VAL A 46 -1.02 17.17 -5.45
N LEU A 47 -0.58 16.38 -6.44
CA LEU A 47 -1.31 15.20 -6.91
C LEU A 47 -1.59 14.21 -5.77
N PHE A 48 -0.60 13.98 -4.91
CA PHE A 48 -0.75 13.13 -3.73
C PHE A 48 -1.75 13.72 -2.74
N GLY A 49 -1.66 15.02 -2.46
CA GLY A 49 -2.61 15.73 -1.61
C GLY A 49 -4.05 15.57 -2.07
N ASP A 50 -4.29 15.73 -3.37
CA ASP A 50 -5.63 15.73 -3.94
C ASP A 50 -6.24 14.32 -4.11
N ASN A 51 -5.41 13.28 -4.23
CA ASN A 51 -5.89 11.94 -4.60
C ASN A 51 -5.61 10.85 -3.57
N CYS A 52 -4.59 11.01 -2.72
CA CYS A 52 -4.07 9.94 -1.85
C CYS A 52 -4.14 10.28 -0.37
N ALA A 53 -3.93 11.57 -0.03
CA ALA A 53 -3.79 12.01 1.36
C ALA A 53 -5.03 11.78 2.22
N ALA A 54 -6.23 11.76 1.64
CA ALA A 54 -7.47 11.50 2.38
C ALA A 54 -7.46 10.13 3.09
N CYS A 55 -6.78 9.14 2.50
CA CYS A 55 -6.64 7.80 3.06
C CYS A 55 -5.28 7.61 3.73
N HIS A 56 -4.19 8.01 3.03
CA HIS A 56 -2.82 7.71 3.46
C HIS A 56 -2.16 8.80 4.32
N GLY A 57 -2.88 9.91 4.60
CA GLY A 57 -2.32 11.07 5.29
C GLY A 57 -1.43 11.92 4.37
N GLY A 58 -1.27 13.22 4.68
CA GLY A 58 -0.55 14.18 3.84
C GLY A 58 0.94 13.91 3.65
N GLY A 59 1.55 13.12 4.51
CA GLY A 59 2.94 12.65 4.44
C GLY A 59 3.07 11.14 4.25
N GLY A 60 1.98 10.44 3.90
CA GLY A 60 2.01 8.98 3.76
C GLY A 60 2.05 8.21 5.09
N GLN A 61 1.77 8.89 6.21
CA GLN A 61 1.80 8.29 7.55
C GLN A 61 0.65 7.32 7.84
N GLY A 62 -0.23 7.10 6.87
CA GLY A 62 -1.41 6.26 7.03
C GLY A 62 -2.55 6.94 7.78
N GLY A 63 -3.57 6.16 8.05
CA GLY A 63 -4.75 6.53 8.84
C GLY A 63 -5.43 5.28 9.39
N PRO A 64 -6.51 5.41 10.17
CA PRO A 64 -7.23 4.24 10.65
C PRO A 64 -7.64 3.32 9.49
N ASN A 65 -7.16 2.08 9.52
CA ASN A 65 -7.37 1.05 8.49
C ASN A 65 -6.72 1.33 7.11
N TYR A 66 -5.86 2.33 7.01
CA TYR A 66 -5.09 2.62 5.79
C TYR A 66 -3.58 2.44 6.05
N PRO A 67 -2.86 1.82 5.11
CA PRO A 67 -1.43 1.55 5.30
C PRO A 67 -0.61 2.83 5.33
N VAL A 68 0.46 2.80 6.09
CA VAL A 68 1.56 3.76 6.02
C VAL A 68 2.28 3.56 4.68
N LEU A 69 2.71 4.64 4.05
CA LEU A 69 3.50 4.62 2.81
C LEU A 69 4.92 5.15 3.02
N ALA A 70 5.22 5.54 4.25
CA ALA A 70 6.50 6.14 4.65
C ALA A 70 7.38 5.19 5.47
N ASP A 71 6.96 3.95 5.68
CA ASP A 71 7.74 2.88 6.29
C ASP A 71 8.18 1.84 5.24
N ASP A 72 8.92 0.84 5.67
CA ASP A 72 9.44 -0.24 4.83
C ASP A 72 8.57 -1.52 4.86
N ASP A 73 7.38 -1.45 5.47
CA ASP A 73 6.41 -2.56 5.47
C ASP A 73 5.47 -2.49 4.25
N TRP A 74 5.77 -3.29 3.25
CA TRP A 74 5.04 -3.33 1.99
C TRP A 74 4.26 -4.62 1.82
N LEU A 75 2.93 -4.54 1.87
CA LEU A 75 2.04 -5.69 1.70
C LEU A 75 2.17 -6.35 0.31
N TYR A 76 2.46 -5.57 -0.73
CA TYR A 76 2.58 -6.04 -2.12
C TYR A 76 3.96 -5.83 -2.73
N GLY A 77 4.87 -5.19 -2.00
CA GLY A 77 6.22 -4.83 -2.45
C GLY A 77 6.40 -3.32 -2.63
N GLY A 78 7.59 -2.84 -2.26
CA GLY A 78 7.99 -1.43 -2.26
C GLY A 78 8.87 -1.03 -3.43
N ASP A 79 9.10 -1.92 -4.41
CA ASP A 79 9.80 -1.54 -5.63
C ASP A 79 8.95 -0.61 -6.49
N ILE A 80 9.61 0.23 -7.27
CA ILE A 80 8.96 1.32 -8.01
C ILE A 80 7.89 0.83 -8.99
N ASN A 81 8.09 -0.34 -9.62
CA ASN A 81 7.15 -0.89 -10.59
C ASN A 81 5.90 -1.43 -9.89
N THR A 82 6.09 -2.07 -8.73
CA THR A 82 4.98 -2.57 -7.90
C THR A 82 4.17 -1.43 -7.31
N ILE A 83 4.82 -0.35 -6.86
CA ILE A 83 4.13 0.87 -6.41
C ILE A 83 3.31 1.47 -7.56
N GLN A 84 3.91 1.63 -8.75
CA GLN A 84 3.22 2.15 -9.94
C GLN A 84 2.01 1.27 -10.31
N ALA A 85 2.18 -0.06 -10.33
CA ALA A 85 1.12 -1.00 -10.61
C ALA A 85 0.00 -0.95 -9.57
N SER A 86 0.35 -0.75 -8.29
CA SER A 86 -0.63 -0.60 -7.21
C SER A 86 -1.48 0.65 -7.37
N ILE A 87 -0.88 1.77 -7.79
CA ILE A 87 -1.61 3.01 -8.06
C ILE A 87 -2.49 2.83 -9.32
N ALA A 88 -1.93 2.29 -10.40
CA ALA A 88 -2.65 2.15 -11.65
C ALA A 88 -3.87 1.22 -11.54
N ASN A 89 -3.70 0.06 -10.90
CA ASN A 89 -4.68 -1.01 -10.90
C ASN A 89 -5.50 -1.12 -9.61
N GLY A 90 -5.11 -0.39 -8.57
CA GLY A 90 -5.66 -0.58 -7.23
C GLY A 90 -5.19 -1.88 -6.58
N ARG A 91 -5.68 -2.14 -5.38
CA ARG A 91 -5.42 -3.37 -4.63
C ARG A 91 -6.67 -3.79 -3.86
N MET A 92 -7.00 -5.07 -3.96
CA MET A 92 -8.08 -5.70 -3.22
C MET A 92 -7.64 -7.12 -2.86
N GLY A 93 -6.84 -7.25 -1.79
CA GLY A 93 -6.53 -8.54 -1.21
C GLY A 93 -7.76 -9.10 -0.48
N MET A 94 -7.90 -10.42 -0.49
CA MET A 94 -8.99 -11.09 0.20
C MET A 94 -8.41 -12.09 1.20
N MET A 95 -8.92 -12.05 2.41
CA MET A 95 -8.75 -13.09 3.41
C MET A 95 -10.14 -13.65 3.73
N PRO A 96 -10.43 -14.91 3.38
CA PRO A 96 -11.73 -15.50 3.69
C PRO A 96 -11.97 -15.54 5.20
N ALA A 97 -13.22 -15.36 5.60
CA ALA A 97 -13.65 -15.57 6.98
C ALA A 97 -13.22 -16.96 7.47
N LYS A 98 -12.62 -17.03 8.65
CA LYS A 98 -12.07 -18.27 9.24
C LYS A 98 -11.09 -19.00 8.32
N ALA A 99 -10.36 -18.26 7.46
CA ALA A 99 -9.47 -18.81 6.43
C ALA A 99 -10.19 -19.76 5.44
N GLY A 100 -11.51 -19.67 5.32
CA GLY A 100 -12.31 -20.56 4.48
C GLY A 100 -12.47 -21.99 5.00
N VAL A 101 -12.16 -22.24 6.29
CA VAL A 101 -12.24 -23.57 6.94
C VAL A 101 -13.05 -23.51 8.24
N GLU A 102 -13.38 -24.65 8.78
CA GLU A 102 -14.00 -24.73 10.11
C GLU A 102 -12.98 -24.36 11.21
N LEU A 103 -13.30 -23.34 11.98
CA LEU A 103 -12.56 -22.89 13.16
C LEU A 103 -13.53 -22.70 14.33
N SER A 104 -13.27 -23.39 15.43
CA SER A 104 -13.95 -23.13 16.70
C SER A 104 -13.44 -21.85 17.34
N GLU A 105 -14.21 -21.28 18.28
CA GLU A 105 -13.78 -20.09 19.03
C GLU A 105 -12.46 -20.31 19.77
N ALA A 106 -12.26 -21.50 20.35
CA ALA A 106 -11.02 -21.84 21.06
C ALA A 106 -9.80 -21.88 20.12
N GLU A 107 -9.97 -22.37 18.88
CA GLU A 107 -8.90 -22.36 17.87
C GLU A 107 -8.61 -20.92 17.40
N ILE A 108 -9.63 -20.08 17.22
CA ILE A 108 -9.47 -18.67 16.90
C ILE A 108 -8.74 -17.94 18.03
N ASP A 109 -9.10 -18.20 19.29
CA ASP A 109 -8.42 -17.65 20.47
C ASP A 109 -6.93 -18.03 20.50
N GLN A 110 -6.62 -19.28 20.24
CA GLN A 110 -5.24 -19.78 20.23
C GLN A 110 -4.42 -19.14 19.11
N LEU A 111 -4.97 -19.05 17.90
CA LEU A 111 -4.32 -18.39 16.76
C LEU A 111 -4.10 -16.89 17.04
N ALA A 112 -5.14 -16.19 17.52
CA ALA A 112 -5.05 -14.77 17.79
C ALA A 112 -4.02 -14.43 18.87
N ASN A 113 -3.94 -15.23 19.94
CA ASN A 113 -2.93 -15.03 20.98
C ASN A 113 -1.50 -15.27 20.45
N ALA A 114 -1.27 -16.29 19.62
CA ALA A 114 0.02 -16.56 19.02
C ALA A 114 0.45 -15.43 18.08
N ILE A 115 -0.48 -14.95 17.25
CA ILE A 115 -0.26 -13.84 16.29
C ILE A 115 -0.01 -12.52 17.03
N ALA A 116 -0.77 -12.20 18.08
CA ALA A 116 -0.58 -10.99 18.88
C ALA A 116 0.80 -10.93 19.56
N GLN A 117 1.43 -12.08 19.78
CA GLN A 117 2.79 -12.20 20.31
C GLN A 117 3.86 -12.18 19.22
N GLY A 118 3.51 -12.02 17.94
CA GLY A 118 4.42 -12.11 16.80
C GLY A 118 4.93 -13.52 16.53
N GLN A 119 4.24 -14.55 17.04
CA GLN A 119 4.66 -15.96 16.96
C GLN A 119 3.57 -16.85 16.33
N PRO A 120 3.08 -16.54 15.12
CA PRO A 120 1.98 -17.28 14.50
C PRO A 120 2.26 -18.78 14.38
N THR A 121 3.50 -19.16 14.16
CA THR A 121 3.92 -20.56 13.98
C THR A 121 4.15 -21.32 15.30
N SER A 122 3.98 -20.66 16.46
CA SER A 122 4.08 -21.34 17.77
C SER A 122 2.90 -22.26 18.04
N THR A 123 1.82 -22.15 17.28
CA THR A 123 0.67 -23.05 17.32
C THR A 123 0.63 -23.93 16.05
N PRO A 124 0.42 -25.25 16.15
CA PRO A 124 0.26 -26.12 14.99
C PRO A 124 -0.93 -25.75 14.11
N LEU A 125 -1.95 -25.08 14.68
CA LEU A 125 -3.14 -24.61 13.95
C LEU A 125 -2.80 -23.70 12.76
N PHE A 126 -1.72 -22.92 12.86
CA PHE A 126 -1.28 -22.05 11.76
C PHE A 126 -1.00 -22.85 10.47
N MET A 127 -0.39 -24.02 10.62
CA MET A 127 -0.12 -24.93 9.51
C MET A 127 -1.34 -25.79 9.17
N GLU A 128 -1.99 -26.38 10.16
CA GLU A 128 -3.11 -27.30 9.98
C GLU A 128 -4.32 -26.65 9.32
N LYS A 129 -4.56 -25.37 9.61
CA LYS A 129 -5.68 -24.60 9.05
C LYS A 129 -5.30 -23.81 7.77
N GLY A 130 -4.09 -23.99 7.27
CA GLY A 130 -3.66 -23.45 5.99
C GLY A 130 -3.31 -21.95 5.98
N CYS A 131 -3.13 -21.29 7.13
CA CYS A 131 -2.79 -19.87 7.23
C CYS A 131 -1.48 -19.55 6.50
N PHE A 132 -0.53 -20.49 6.50
CA PHE A 132 0.77 -20.37 5.83
C PHE A 132 0.66 -20.12 4.31
N ALA A 133 -0.43 -20.54 3.67
CA ALA A 133 -0.61 -20.42 2.23
C ALA A 133 -0.59 -18.97 1.74
N CYS A 134 -1.06 -18.03 2.59
CA CYS A 134 -1.04 -16.59 2.30
C CYS A 134 -0.04 -15.84 3.19
N HIS A 135 0.18 -16.31 4.43
CA HIS A 135 1.05 -15.60 5.38
C HIS A 135 2.48 -16.14 5.45
N GLY A 136 2.83 -17.10 4.58
CA GLY A 136 4.17 -17.72 4.54
C GLY A 136 4.38 -18.77 5.65
N MET A 137 5.30 -19.69 5.40
CA MET A 137 5.64 -20.77 6.32
C MET A 137 6.20 -20.28 7.67
N ASP A 138 6.79 -19.09 7.66
CA ASP A 138 7.36 -18.40 8.82
C ASP A 138 6.45 -17.28 9.38
N GLY A 139 5.29 -17.08 8.78
CA GLY A 139 4.34 -16.05 9.17
C GLY A 139 4.69 -14.61 8.73
N LYS A 140 5.75 -14.45 7.91
CA LYS A 140 6.22 -13.11 7.47
C LYS A 140 5.50 -12.54 6.28
N GLY A 141 4.43 -13.20 5.85
CA GLY A 141 3.62 -12.75 4.72
C GLY A 141 4.11 -13.22 3.37
N MET A 142 3.30 -12.98 2.35
CA MET A 142 3.62 -13.25 0.95
C MET A 142 3.17 -12.08 0.09
N GLN A 143 4.10 -11.21 -0.31
CA GLN A 143 3.82 -10.01 -1.09
C GLN A 143 3.08 -10.29 -2.41
N ALA A 144 3.37 -11.41 -3.06
CA ALA A 144 2.70 -11.80 -4.31
C ALA A 144 1.18 -11.97 -4.14
N LEU A 145 0.72 -12.32 -2.94
CA LEU A 145 -0.70 -12.52 -2.61
C LEU A 145 -1.27 -11.39 -1.74
N GLY A 146 -0.45 -10.45 -1.29
CA GLY A 146 -0.84 -9.44 -0.32
C GLY A 146 -1.14 -10.03 1.06
N GLY A 147 -0.48 -11.15 1.39
CA GLY A 147 -0.53 -11.76 2.71
C GLY A 147 0.33 -10.97 3.70
N ALA A 148 -0.28 -10.50 4.78
CA ALA A 148 0.40 -9.67 5.78
C ALA A 148 1.47 -10.44 6.56
N ASN A 149 2.53 -9.76 6.97
CA ASN A 149 3.46 -10.22 7.99
C ASN A 149 2.72 -10.25 9.35
N LEU A 150 2.76 -11.39 10.02
CA LEU A 150 2.11 -11.62 11.32
C LEU A 150 3.13 -11.69 12.47
N THR A 151 4.41 -11.40 12.19
CA THR A 151 5.50 -11.51 13.15
C THR A 151 6.02 -10.18 13.67
N ASP A 152 5.60 -9.07 13.05
CA ASP A 152 5.97 -7.71 13.44
C ASP A 152 4.86 -6.98 14.19
N GLY A 153 5.12 -5.73 14.56
CA GLY A 153 4.17 -4.87 15.26
C GLY A 153 3.40 -3.92 14.34
N ILE A 154 3.45 -4.10 13.01
CA ILE A 154 2.84 -3.20 12.02
C ILE A 154 1.47 -3.75 11.63
N TRP A 155 0.43 -3.02 11.99
CA TRP A 155 -0.94 -3.47 11.82
C TRP A 155 -1.76 -2.45 11.03
N ARG A 156 -2.32 -2.89 9.91
CA ARG A 156 -3.30 -2.11 9.16
C ARG A 156 -4.62 -1.94 9.94
N PHE A 157 -5.04 -3.02 10.60
CA PHE A 157 -6.19 -3.03 11.50
C PHE A 157 -5.69 -3.06 12.96
N SER A 158 -6.41 -3.67 13.86
CA SER A 158 -5.97 -3.78 15.24
C SER A 158 -5.07 -5.02 15.46
N GLY A 159 -3.90 -4.83 16.08
CA GLY A 159 -3.00 -5.90 16.53
C GLY A 159 -3.32 -6.45 17.93
N THR A 160 -4.42 -6.02 18.56
CA THR A 160 -4.88 -6.62 19.82
C THR A 160 -5.44 -8.01 19.57
N VAL A 161 -5.45 -8.86 20.58
CA VAL A 161 -6.03 -10.22 20.49
C VAL A 161 -7.47 -10.15 19.94
N GLU A 162 -8.30 -9.26 20.45
CA GLU A 162 -9.69 -9.05 20.02
C GLU A 162 -9.77 -8.61 18.56
N GLY A 163 -8.90 -7.69 18.15
CA GLY A 163 -8.86 -7.21 16.77
C GLY A 163 -8.42 -8.30 15.78
N ILE A 164 -7.47 -9.14 16.17
CA ILE A 164 -7.00 -10.29 15.38
C ILE A 164 -8.11 -11.35 15.32
N LYS A 165 -8.76 -11.67 16.44
CA LYS A 165 -9.94 -12.56 16.49
C LYS A 165 -11.01 -12.10 15.52
N TYR A 166 -11.35 -10.83 15.56
CA TYR A 166 -12.32 -10.25 14.63
C TYR A 166 -11.89 -10.46 13.17
N THR A 167 -10.63 -10.18 12.84
CA THR A 167 -10.13 -10.37 11.48
C THR A 167 -10.14 -11.83 11.03
N ILE A 168 -9.78 -12.78 11.91
CA ILE A 168 -9.84 -14.21 11.60
C ILE A 168 -11.30 -14.65 11.40
N THR A 169 -12.21 -14.18 12.25
CA THR A 169 -13.62 -14.57 12.23
C THR A 169 -14.32 -14.08 10.95
N HIS A 170 -14.14 -12.81 10.61
CA HIS A 170 -14.91 -12.12 9.56
C HIS A 170 -14.14 -11.93 8.24
N GLY A 171 -12.81 -12.16 8.27
CA GLY A 171 -11.96 -12.00 7.09
C GLY A 171 -11.74 -10.54 6.67
N VAL A 172 -11.21 -10.38 5.47
CA VAL A 172 -10.96 -9.10 4.81
C VAL A 172 -11.49 -9.19 3.38
N ASN A 173 -12.34 -8.27 2.98
CA ASN A 173 -13.01 -8.25 1.67
C ASN A 173 -13.71 -9.57 1.32
N ASP A 174 -14.19 -10.30 2.30
CA ASP A 174 -14.96 -11.53 2.09
C ASP A 174 -16.41 -11.18 1.75
N PRO A 175 -16.88 -11.46 0.53
CA PRO A 175 -18.24 -11.11 0.12
C PRO A 175 -19.31 -11.96 0.81
N SER A 176 -18.94 -13.07 1.45
CA SER A 176 -19.87 -13.95 2.16
C SER A 176 -20.13 -13.52 3.60
N ASP A 177 -19.32 -12.62 4.14
CA ASP A 177 -19.44 -12.10 5.51
C ASP A 177 -19.70 -10.58 5.50
N PRO A 178 -20.89 -10.11 5.92
CA PRO A 178 -21.23 -8.68 5.93
C PRO A 178 -20.43 -7.87 6.96
N GLU A 179 -19.79 -8.53 7.92
CA GLU A 179 -18.92 -7.92 8.94
C GLU A 179 -17.45 -7.96 8.52
N SER A 180 -17.14 -8.47 7.33
CA SER A 180 -15.78 -8.52 6.79
C SER A 180 -15.14 -7.12 6.73
N ARG A 181 -13.85 -7.05 7.10
CA ARG A 181 -13.10 -5.78 7.03
C ARG A 181 -12.95 -5.33 5.58
N ASN A 182 -13.10 -4.03 5.35
CA ASN A 182 -12.87 -3.45 4.03
C ASN A 182 -11.40 -3.02 3.88
N ALA A 183 -10.78 -3.42 2.77
CA ALA A 183 -9.38 -3.18 2.47
C ALA A 183 -9.16 -2.95 0.96
N VAL A 184 -9.90 -2.03 0.38
CA VAL A 184 -9.85 -1.72 -1.04
C VAL A 184 -9.08 -0.43 -1.28
N MET A 185 -8.05 -0.49 -2.13
CA MET A 185 -7.45 0.66 -2.79
C MET A 185 -8.05 0.75 -4.20
N PRO A 186 -8.71 1.84 -4.55
CA PRO A 186 -9.31 1.97 -5.89
C PRO A 186 -8.24 2.06 -6.98
N THR A 187 -8.61 1.73 -8.21
CA THR A 187 -7.78 1.97 -9.39
C THR A 187 -7.74 3.45 -9.74
N PHE A 188 -6.57 3.96 -10.08
CA PHE A 188 -6.37 5.30 -10.61
C PHE A 188 -6.00 5.30 -12.11
N GLY A 189 -5.65 4.15 -12.67
CA GLY A 189 -5.50 3.98 -14.11
C GLY A 189 -6.83 4.17 -14.85
N ASN A 190 -6.79 4.81 -16.01
CA ASN A 190 -7.98 5.10 -16.82
C ASN A 190 -9.04 5.97 -16.11
N THR A 191 -8.61 6.76 -15.13
CA THR A 191 -9.44 7.76 -14.43
C THR A 191 -9.04 9.17 -14.89
N LYS A 192 -9.18 10.17 -14.00
CA LYS A 192 -8.72 11.54 -14.23
C LYS A 192 -7.19 11.72 -14.23
N LEU A 193 -6.42 10.71 -13.79
CA LEU A 193 -4.96 10.74 -13.77
C LEU A 193 -4.38 10.18 -15.06
N SER A 194 -3.44 10.91 -15.64
CA SER A 194 -2.68 10.43 -16.78
C SER A 194 -1.65 9.37 -16.35
N GLU A 195 -1.12 8.63 -17.32
CA GLU A 195 -0.01 7.70 -17.08
C GLU A 195 1.21 8.42 -16.47
N THR A 196 1.47 9.65 -16.92
CA THR A 196 2.55 10.49 -16.36
C THR A 196 2.28 10.86 -14.91
N ASP A 197 1.04 11.19 -14.55
CA ASP A 197 0.66 11.47 -13.15
C ASP A 197 0.86 10.25 -12.26
N ILE A 198 0.51 9.05 -12.75
CA ILE A 198 0.73 7.79 -12.02
C ILE A 198 2.21 7.52 -11.81
N LYS A 199 3.06 7.75 -12.84
CA LYS A 199 4.53 7.66 -12.69
C LYS A 199 5.06 8.65 -11.65
N LYS A 200 4.62 9.89 -11.69
CA LYS A 200 4.99 10.92 -10.70
C LYS A 200 4.60 10.50 -9.28
N LEU A 201 3.38 10.01 -9.11
CA LEU A 201 2.89 9.55 -7.81
C LEU A 201 3.68 8.34 -7.31
N ALA A 202 4.04 7.39 -8.19
CA ALA A 202 4.85 6.24 -7.82
C ALA A 202 6.24 6.66 -7.31
N VAL A 203 6.90 7.59 -8.02
CA VAL A 203 8.18 8.15 -7.60
C VAL A 203 8.05 8.90 -6.27
N TYR A 204 6.98 9.71 -6.10
CA TYR A 204 6.73 10.42 -4.86
C TYR A 204 6.57 9.46 -3.67
N VAL A 205 5.73 8.44 -3.80
CA VAL A 205 5.49 7.43 -2.76
C VAL A 205 6.78 6.67 -2.43
N HIS A 206 7.54 6.24 -3.45
CA HIS A 206 8.84 5.58 -3.25
C HIS A 206 9.82 6.43 -2.44
N GLN A 207 9.77 7.76 -2.57
CA GLN A 207 10.65 8.71 -1.89
C GLN A 207 10.11 9.18 -0.51
N LEU A 208 8.98 8.65 -0.03
CA LEU A 208 8.48 8.96 1.32
C LEU A 208 9.30 8.30 2.44
N GLY A 209 10.08 7.28 2.13
CA GLY A 209 11.03 6.69 3.07
C GLY A 209 11.17 5.17 3.01
N GLY A 210 10.18 4.44 2.50
CA GLY A 210 10.15 2.99 2.50
C GLY A 210 10.33 2.33 1.13
N GLY A 211 10.53 3.09 0.05
CA GLY A 211 10.76 2.54 -1.29
C GLY A 211 12.05 1.69 -1.37
N GLN A 212 11.98 0.57 -2.10
CA GLN A 212 13.04 -0.44 -2.26
C GLN A 212 13.57 -0.48 -3.68
#